data_444f7d33a400bdae11d3d20c605a0d75
#
_entry.id   444f7d33a400bdae11d3d20c605a0d75
#
_cell.length_a   1.000
_cell.length_b   1.000
_cell.length_c   1.000
_cell.angle_alpha   90.00
_cell.angle_beta   90.00
_cell.angle_gamma   90.00
#
_symmetry.space_group_name_H-M   'P 1'
#
loop_
_entity.id
_entity.type
_entity.pdbx_description
1 polymer ?
#
loop_
_entity_poly.entity_id
_entity_poly.type
_entity_poly.pdbx_seq_one_letter_code
_entity_poly.pdbx_strand_id
1 'polypeptide(L)'
;MLLNRLSWIVLLGLLMLAGCRAPWDAAKAEQAKADAEAIMFSLQGPDMLRYRSLTLPPEQQAALARAWPTIRRKVALDASEQETFNKLLTRFIEPRAEAHLQRDLNAKIKPLKSEIDSKWPLMQSSLTLLLQGWIETNGQLSVSEKAHGKALVKAIIEQMPAEWLQDKDLRQRAFNQMAVIARESGIQNYQDYSSLDYTQFHSKLANFLAGLKELGLIYGLDWNAGQKRLQVTVIAQSGNTAQVRIRYPLGQKWVEFPMDLIEHNGHWYDASATALLQTSLAAR
;
A
#
# COMPACT_ATOMS: atom_id res chain seq x y z
N MET A 1 27.33 38.05 -45.56
CA MET A 1 25.95 37.60 -45.80
C MET A 1 25.61 36.18 -45.29
N LEU A 2 26.54 35.45 -44.72
CA LEU A 2 26.33 34.06 -44.22
C LEU A 2 25.89 34.00 -42.74
N LEU A 3 26.20 35.00 -41.93
CA LEU A 3 25.85 34.99 -40.50
C LEU A 3 24.34 35.15 -40.18
N ASN A 4 23.56 35.77 -41.10
CA ASN A 4 22.13 35.99 -40.86
C ASN A 4 21.24 34.78 -41.14
N ARG A 5 21.72 33.76 -41.83
CA ARG A 5 20.92 32.54 -42.08
C ARG A 5 21.05 31.49 -40.99
N LEU A 6 22.13 31.49 -40.22
CA LEU A 6 22.30 30.57 -39.08
C LEU A 6 21.41 30.97 -37.91
N SER A 7 21.19 32.26 -37.66
CA SER A 7 20.33 32.74 -36.56
C SER A 7 18.86 32.31 -36.70
N TRP A 8 18.34 32.26 -37.95
CA TRP A 8 16.96 31.85 -38.21
C TRP A 8 16.73 30.35 -38.03
N ILE A 9 17.74 29.51 -38.33
CA ILE A 9 17.66 28.05 -38.16
C ILE A 9 17.70 27.70 -36.66
N VAL A 10 18.49 28.42 -35.86
CA VAL A 10 18.55 28.22 -34.40
C VAL A 10 17.26 28.71 -33.74
N LEU A 11 16.65 29.82 -34.20
CA LEU A 11 15.38 30.32 -33.71
C LEU A 11 14.20 29.39 -34.06
N LEU A 12 14.17 28.82 -35.28
CA LEU A 12 13.19 27.82 -35.68
C LEU A 12 13.37 26.50 -34.92
N GLY A 13 14.60 26.08 -34.63
CA GLY A 13 14.92 24.91 -33.84
C GLY A 13 14.46 25.05 -32.34
N LEU A 14 14.59 26.26 -31.79
CA LEU A 14 14.10 26.56 -30.43
C LEU A 14 12.57 26.64 -30.36
N LEU A 15 11.87 27.08 -31.42
CA LEU A 15 10.41 27.08 -31.50
C LEU A 15 9.83 25.66 -31.70
N MET A 16 10.56 24.73 -32.31
CA MET A 16 10.15 23.33 -32.43
C MET A 16 10.38 22.53 -31.13
N LEU A 17 11.24 23.00 -30.22
CA LEU A 17 11.44 22.42 -28.87
C LEU A 17 10.38 22.90 -27.85
N ALA A 18 9.58 23.91 -28.18
CA ALA A 18 8.32 24.19 -27.51
C ALA A 18 7.26 23.13 -27.94
N GLY A 19 7.71 21.87 -27.94
CA GLY A 19 6.91 20.72 -28.29
C GLY A 19 5.58 20.73 -27.57
N CYS A 20 4.54 20.42 -28.28
CA CYS A 20 3.14 20.26 -27.88
C CYS A 20 3.01 19.57 -26.51
N ARG A 21 3.25 20.28 -25.42
CA ARG A 21 2.62 19.95 -24.16
C ARG A 21 1.16 20.20 -24.38
N ALA A 22 0.36 19.15 -24.40
CA ALA A 22 -1.08 19.32 -24.39
C ALA A 22 -1.40 20.35 -23.31
N PRO A 23 -2.25 21.36 -23.62
CA PRO A 23 -2.50 22.44 -22.70
C PRO A 23 -3.03 21.87 -21.39
N TRP A 24 -2.55 22.42 -20.26
CA TRP A 24 -3.05 22.12 -18.92
C TRP A 24 -4.55 22.42 -18.89
N ASP A 25 -5.34 21.39 -18.63
CA ASP A 25 -6.79 21.52 -18.46
C ASP A 25 -7.09 21.59 -16.96
N ALA A 26 -7.41 22.78 -16.48
CA ALA A 26 -7.65 23.02 -15.06
C ALA A 26 -8.86 22.24 -14.52
N ALA A 27 -9.90 22.03 -15.32
CA ALA A 27 -11.06 21.26 -14.91
C ALA A 27 -10.72 19.78 -14.77
N LYS A 28 -9.98 19.21 -15.71
CA LYS A 28 -9.47 17.84 -15.62
C LYS A 28 -8.50 17.65 -14.47
N ALA A 29 -7.63 18.61 -14.22
CA ALA A 29 -6.69 18.57 -13.10
C ALA A 29 -7.44 18.58 -11.76
N GLU A 30 -8.46 19.41 -11.58
CA GLU A 30 -9.25 19.43 -10.34
C GLU A 30 -10.05 18.13 -10.17
N GLN A 31 -10.61 17.57 -11.25
CA GLN A 31 -11.27 16.27 -11.19
C GLN A 31 -10.30 15.13 -10.83
N ALA A 32 -9.10 15.12 -11.42
CA ALA A 32 -8.07 14.13 -11.11
C ALA A 32 -7.66 14.20 -9.64
N LYS A 33 -7.54 15.41 -9.08
CA LYS A 33 -7.29 15.61 -7.66
C LYS A 33 -8.43 15.06 -6.81
N ALA A 34 -9.68 15.41 -7.12
CA ALA A 34 -10.84 14.96 -6.36
C ALA A 34 -10.99 13.43 -6.37
N ASP A 35 -10.77 12.78 -7.52
CA ASP A 35 -10.84 11.33 -7.63
C ASP A 35 -9.69 10.65 -6.85
N ALA A 36 -8.46 11.21 -6.88
CA ALA A 36 -7.36 10.73 -6.06
C ALA A 36 -7.63 10.89 -4.55
N GLU A 37 -8.23 11.99 -4.13
CA GLU A 37 -8.69 12.18 -2.76
C GLU A 37 -9.73 11.14 -2.37
N ALA A 38 -10.71 10.86 -3.24
CA ALA A 38 -11.74 9.83 -3.01
C ALA A 38 -11.13 8.43 -2.88
N ILE A 39 -10.14 8.06 -3.73
CA ILE A 39 -9.38 6.81 -3.60
C ILE A 39 -8.75 6.72 -2.21
N MET A 40 -8.06 7.74 -1.77
CA MET A 40 -7.38 7.74 -0.47
C MET A 40 -8.35 7.71 0.71
N PHE A 41 -9.44 8.47 0.64
CA PHE A 41 -10.47 8.47 1.69
C PHE A 41 -11.20 7.13 1.79
N SER A 42 -11.32 6.37 0.71
CA SER A 42 -11.92 5.03 0.75
C SER A 42 -11.16 4.05 1.64
N LEU A 43 -9.85 4.28 1.85
CA LEU A 43 -9.02 3.51 2.77
C LEU A 43 -9.30 3.80 4.26
N GLN A 44 -10.09 4.83 4.58
CA GLN A 44 -10.51 5.09 5.99
C GLN A 44 -11.55 4.11 6.47
N GLY A 45 -12.48 3.75 5.59
CA GLY A 45 -13.58 2.84 5.91
C GLY A 45 -13.21 1.37 5.81
N PRO A 46 -14.09 0.48 6.32
CA PRO A 46 -13.92 -0.96 6.22
C PRO A 46 -14.51 -1.50 4.90
N ASP A 47 -14.35 -0.78 3.77
CA ASP A 47 -14.93 -1.16 2.48
C ASP A 47 -13.88 -1.18 1.37
N MET A 48 -13.21 -2.33 1.23
CA MET A 48 -12.23 -2.55 0.17
C MET A 48 -12.86 -2.72 -1.22
N LEU A 49 -14.13 -3.03 -1.33
CA LEU A 49 -14.82 -3.04 -2.63
C LEU A 49 -14.98 -1.61 -3.13
N ARG A 50 -15.29 -0.67 -2.23
CA ARG A 50 -15.31 0.77 -2.58
C ARG A 50 -13.93 1.25 -3.03
N TYR A 51 -12.85 0.87 -2.33
CA TYR A 51 -11.49 1.18 -2.79
C TYR A 51 -11.27 0.67 -4.22
N ARG A 52 -11.62 -0.58 -4.51
CA ARG A 52 -11.49 -1.14 -5.86
C ARG A 52 -12.39 -0.42 -6.89
N SER A 53 -13.57 0.02 -6.49
CA SER A 53 -14.47 0.75 -7.40
C SER A 53 -13.96 2.15 -7.76
N LEU A 54 -13.09 2.73 -6.96
CA LEU A 54 -12.46 4.01 -7.22
C LEU A 54 -11.09 3.87 -7.93
N THR A 55 -10.43 2.71 -7.82
CA THR A 55 -9.12 2.48 -8.45
C THR A 55 -9.21 1.84 -9.84
N LEU A 56 -10.33 1.21 -10.21
CA LEU A 56 -10.51 0.49 -11.47
C LEU A 56 -11.80 0.90 -12.17
N PRO A 57 -11.81 1.06 -13.51
CA PRO A 57 -13.02 1.24 -14.29
C PRO A 57 -14.05 0.11 -14.09
N PRO A 58 -15.38 0.37 -14.19
CA PRO A 58 -16.42 -0.61 -13.87
C PRO A 58 -16.32 -1.94 -14.64
N GLU A 59 -15.97 -1.87 -15.92
CA GLU A 59 -15.79 -3.07 -16.76
C GLU A 59 -14.60 -3.93 -16.29
N GLN A 60 -13.55 -3.30 -15.78
CA GLN A 60 -12.39 -4.00 -15.23
C GLN A 60 -12.69 -4.62 -13.87
N GLN A 61 -13.48 -3.95 -13.03
CA GLN A 61 -13.95 -4.54 -11.76
C GLN A 61 -14.78 -5.80 -12.03
N ALA A 62 -15.71 -5.74 -12.99
CA ALA A 62 -16.50 -6.90 -13.38
C ALA A 62 -15.64 -8.04 -13.97
N ALA A 63 -14.61 -7.69 -14.75
CA ALA A 63 -13.65 -8.66 -15.28
C ALA A 63 -12.82 -9.31 -14.17
N LEU A 64 -12.36 -8.53 -13.18
CA LEU A 64 -11.61 -9.03 -12.03
C LEU A 64 -12.46 -10.00 -11.19
N ALA A 65 -13.71 -9.64 -10.89
CA ALA A 65 -14.61 -10.51 -10.12
C ALA A 65 -14.85 -11.85 -10.83
N ARG A 66 -15.08 -11.83 -12.16
CA ARG A 66 -15.22 -13.05 -12.95
C ARG A 66 -13.93 -13.88 -13.02
N ALA A 67 -12.77 -13.21 -13.09
CA ALA A 67 -11.48 -13.90 -13.18
C ALA A 67 -10.97 -14.41 -11.82
N TRP A 68 -11.60 -14.02 -10.72
CA TRP A 68 -11.12 -14.27 -9.36
C TRP A 68 -10.74 -15.73 -9.10
N PRO A 69 -11.56 -16.75 -9.45
CA PRO A 69 -11.19 -18.14 -9.21
C PRO A 69 -9.92 -18.56 -9.96
N THR A 70 -9.68 -17.99 -11.15
CA THR A 70 -8.48 -18.29 -11.94
C THR A 70 -7.25 -17.59 -11.36
N ILE A 71 -7.39 -16.33 -10.93
CA ILE A 71 -6.32 -15.59 -10.26
C ILE A 71 -5.89 -16.33 -9.00
N ARG A 72 -6.85 -16.77 -8.18
CA ARG A 72 -6.59 -17.52 -6.95
C ARG A 72 -5.79 -18.80 -7.19
N ARG A 73 -6.11 -19.56 -8.24
CA ARG A 73 -5.35 -20.76 -8.60
C ARG A 73 -3.90 -20.46 -9.01
N LYS A 74 -3.68 -19.37 -9.74
CA LYS A 74 -2.33 -18.97 -10.19
C LYS A 74 -1.39 -18.56 -9.04
N VAL A 75 -1.95 -18.01 -7.96
CA VAL A 75 -1.20 -17.55 -6.78
C VAL A 75 -1.32 -18.55 -5.62
N ALA A 76 -1.78 -19.77 -5.89
CA ALA A 76 -1.86 -20.80 -4.88
C ALA A 76 -0.46 -21.16 -4.34
N LEU A 77 -0.37 -21.25 -3.02
CA LEU A 77 0.85 -21.67 -2.34
C LEU A 77 1.11 -23.16 -2.60
N ASP A 78 2.38 -23.55 -2.68
CA ASP A 78 2.75 -24.97 -2.68
C ASP A 78 2.54 -25.59 -1.29
N ALA A 79 2.72 -26.93 -1.18
CA ALA A 79 2.45 -27.66 0.07
C ALA A 79 3.33 -27.18 1.25
N SER A 80 4.59 -26.80 1.01
CA SER A 80 5.51 -26.32 2.03
C SER A 80 5.12 -24.91 2.50
N GLU A 81 4.73 -24.06 1.55
CA GLU A 81 4.25 -22.72 1.84
C GLU A 81 2.93 -22.74 2.59
N GLN A 82 1.99 -23.65 2.23
CA GLN A 82 0.73 -23.87 2.96
C GLN A 82 0.99 -24.31 4.40
N GLU A 83 1.93 -25.24 4.62
CA GLU A 83 2.31 -25.68 5.96
C GLU A 83 2.88 -24.51 6.77
N THR A 84 3.75 -23.69 6.17
CA THR A 84 4.32 -22.50 6.79
C THR A 84 3.24 -21.49 7.15
N PHE A 85 2.29 -21.21 6.22
CA PHE A 85 1.14 -20.36 6.46
C PHE A 85 0.31 -20.85 7.65
N ASN A 86 -0.03 -22.16 7.68
CA ASN A 86 -0.83 -22.76 8.74
C ASN A 86 -0.11 -22.67 10.10
N LYS A 87 1.19 -22.97 10.15
CA LYS A 87 2.00 -22.84 11.37
C LYS A 87 2.02 -21.40 11.89
N LEU A 88 2.21 -20.42 11.00
CA LEU A 88 2.21 -19.01 11.38
C LEU A 88 0.83 -18.59 11.89
N LEU A 89 -0.23 -18.91 11.17
CA LEU A 89 -1.58 -18.55 11.55
C LEU A 89 -1.98 -19.15 12.91
N THR A 90 -1.69 -20.45 13.12
CA THR A 90 -1.96 -21.15 14.37
C THR A 90 -1.35 -20.41 15.57
N ARG A 91 -0.13 -19.88 15.44
CA ARG A 91 0.53 -19.11 16.53
C ARG A 91 -0.21 -17.86 16.95
N PHE A 92 -1.07 -17.30 16.10
CA PHE A 92 -1.87 -16.12 16.42
C PHE A 92 -3.30 -16.44 16.84
N ILE A 93 -3.86 -17.58 16.41
CA ILE A 93 -5.25 -17.93 16.71
C ILE A 93 -5.40 -18.88 17.92
N GLU A 94 -4.35 -19.60 18.30
CA GLU A 94 -4.38 -20.53 19.43
C GLU A 94 -4.76 -19.85 20.75
N PRO A 95 -5.30 -20.58 21.72
CA PRO A 95 -5.56 -20.06 23.05
C PRO A 95 -4.28 -19.53 23.70
N ARG A 96 -4.32 -18.30 24.23
CA ARG A 96 -3.17 -17.60 24.84
C ARG A 96 -2.00 -17.32 23.86
N ALA A 97 -2.31 -17.18 22.56
CA ALA A 97 -1.32 -16.85 21.54
C ALA A 97 -0.44 -15.65 21.94
N GLU A 98 -1.07 -14.60 22.50
CA GLU A 98 -0.40 -13.39 22.97
C GLU A 98 0.66 -13.68 24.06
N ALA A 99 0.40 -14.62 24.98
CA ALA A 99 1.35 -14.99 26.02
C ALA A 99 2.53 -15.80 25.45
N HIS A 100 2.28 -16.67 24.47
CA HIS A 100 3.32 -17.43 23.77
C HIS A 100 4.20 -16.51 22.95
N LEU A 101 3.62 -15.62 22.15
CA LEU A 101 4.35 -14.63 21.35
C LEU A 101 5.22 -13.72 22.25
N GLN A 102 4.68 -13.24 23.37
CA GLN A 102 5.42 -12.43 24.34
C GLN A 102 6.61 -13.18 24.91
N ARG A 103 6.43 -14.45 25.28
CA ARG A 103 7.51 -15.31 25.81
C ARG A 103 8.61 -15.53 24.77
N ASP A 104 8.22 -15.86 23.52
CA ASP A 104 9.16 -16.13 22.44
C ASP A 104 9.98 -14.87 22.09
N LEU A 105 9.30 -13.71 22.03
CA LEU A 105 9.99 -12.44 21.79
C LEU A 105 10.93 -12.07 22.94
N ASN A 106 10.50 -12.23 24.19
CA ASN A 106 11.36 -11.97 25.37
C ASN A 106 12.63 -12.82 25.35
N ALA A 107 12.51 -14.11 24.99
CA ALA A 107 13.67 -15.00 24.86
C ALA A 107 14.66 -14.53 23.80
N LYS A 108 14.16 -13.96 22.67
CA LYS A 108 14.99 -13.43 21.58
C LYS A 108 15.60 -12.06 21.90
N ILE A 109 14.88 -11.20 22.61
CA ILE A 109 15.36 -9.85 22.94
C ILE A 109 16.35 -9.88 24.11
N LYS A 110 16.17 -10.80 25.07
CA LYS A 110 17.00 -10.88 26.29
C LYS A 110 18.53 -10.82 26.01
N PRO A 111 19.11 -11.60 25.08
CA PRO A 111 20.53 -11.55 24.79
C PRO A 111 20.98 -10.26 24.09
N LEU A 112 20.05 -9.53 23.46
CA LEU A 112 20.33 -8.33 22.68
C LEU A 112 20.10 -7.03 23.47
N LYS A 113 19.55 -7.12 24.69
CA LYS A 113 19.05 -5.98 25.45
C LYS A 113 20.11 -4.88 25.66
N SER A 114 21.37 -5.23 25.92
CA SER A 114 22.46 -4.28 26.10
C SER A 114 22.94 -3.63 24.81
N GLU A 115 22.57 -4.18 23.65
CA GLU A 115 23.03 -3.75 22.34
C GLU A 115 21.92 -3.10 21.51
N ILE A 116 20.66 -3.27 21.92
CA ILE A 116 19.50 -2.78 21.14
C ILE A 116 19.66 -1.28 20.88
N ASP A 117 19.93 -0.47 21.90
CA ASP A 117 19.98 0.99 21.74
C ASP A 117 21.10 1.43 20.80
N SER A 118 22.28 0.83 20.91
CA SER A 118 23.44 1.16 20.05
C SER A 118 23.29 0.65 18.62
N LYS A 119 22.60 -0.49 18.43
CA LYS A 119 22.39 -1.11 17.10
C LYS A 119 21.06 -0.75 16.47
N TRP A 120 20.20 0.00 17.19
CA TRP A 120 18.85 0.32 16.73
C TRP A 120 18.80 0.98 15.34
N PRO A 121 19.61 2.01 15.03
CA PRO A 121 19.60 2.63 13.70
C PRO A 121 19.91 1.62 12.57
N LEU A 122 20.83 0.69 12.82
CA LEU A 122 21.15 -0.36 11.85
C LEU A 122 19.99 -1.35 11.68
N MET A 123 19.34 -1.73 12.79
CA MET A 123 18.17 -2.59 12.77
C MET A 123 16.99 -1.94 12.03
N GLN A 124 16.72 -0.67 12.25
CA GLN A 124 15.70 0.10 11.51
C GLN A 124 15.99 0.11 10.00
N SER A 125 17.23 0.40 9.60
CA SER A 125 17.64 0.41 8.20
C SER A 125 17.46 -0.96 7.55
N SER A 126 17.89 -2.02 8.23
CA SER A 126 17.77 -3.40 7.75
C SER A 126 16.31 -3.84 7.61
N LEU A 127 15.46 -3.51 8.60
CA LEU A 127 14.03 -3.81 8.56
C LEU A 127 13.33 -3.03 7.45
N THR A 128 13.68 -1.77 7.24
CA THR A 128 13.16 -0.97 6.14
C THR A 128 13.47 -1.60 4.80
N LEU A 129 14.72 -1.98 4.55
CA LEU A 129 15.15 -2.62 3.31
C LEU A 129 14.44 -3.96 3.08
N LEU A 130 14.33 -4.78 4.12
CA LEU A 130 13.65 -6.08 4.06
C LEU A 130 12.18 -5.92 3.64
N LEU A 131 11.44 -5.03 4.33
CA LEU A 131 10.01 -4.83 4.06
C LEU A 131 9.78 -4.14 2.73
N GLN A 132 10.59 -3.16 2.35
CA GLN A 132 10.50 -2.53 1.03
C GLN A 132 10.85 -3.52 -0.09
N GLY A 133 11.82 -4.40 0.11
CA GLY A 133 12.16 -5.47 -0.84
C GLY A 133 10.99 -6.44 -1.02
N TRP A 134 10.34 -6.86 0.07
CA TRP A 134 9.15 -7.72 0.00
C TRP A 134 7.98 -7.05 -0.74
N ILE A 135 7.73 -5.75 -0.50
CA ILE A 135 6.71 -4.98 -1.22
C ILE A 135 7.06 -4.92 -2.71
N GLU A 136 8.33 -4.64 -3.06
CA GLU A 136 8.77 -4.51 -4.45
C GLU A 136 8.59 -5.80 -5.24
N THR A 137 8.92 -6.95 -4.64
CA THR A 137 8.82 -8.25 -5.30
C THR A 137 7.39 -8.78 -5.37
N ASN A 138 6.42 -8.16 -4.67
CA ASN A 138 5.03 -8.59 -4.70
C ASN A 138 4.37 -8.26 -6.04
N GLY A 139 4.14 -9.28 -6.87
CA GLY A 139 3.50 -9.14 -8.19
C GLY A 139 2.00 -8.84 -8.15
N GLN A 140 1.37 -8.85 -6.97
CA GLN A 140 -0.07 -8.56 -6.82
C GLN A 140 -0.35 -7.07 -6.54
N LEU A 141 0.68 -6.29 -6.26
CA LEU A 141 0.56 -4.86 -5.98
C LEU A 141 0.87 -4.05 -7.24
N SER A 142 0.04 -3.05 -7.52
CA SER A 142 0.29 -2.05 -8.54
C SER A 142 1.49 -1.15 -8.18
N VAL A 143 2.01 -0.41 -9.14
CA VAL A 143 3.14 0.52 -8.90
C VAL A 143 2.78 1.57 -7.84
N SER A 144 1.56 2.11 -7.88
CA SER A 144 1.06 3.07 -6.88
C SER A 144 0.92 2.43 -5.50
N GLU A 145 0.39 1.21 -5.41
CA GLU A 145 0.27 0.47 -4.14
C GLU A 145 1.66 0.16 -3.54
N LYS A 146 2.64 -0.21 -4.38
CA LYS A 146 4.04 -0.41 -3.95
C LYS A 146 4.67 0.91 -3.47
N ALA A 147 4.48 2.00 -4.20
CA ALA A 147 5.00 3.30 -3.81
C ALA A 147 4.42 3.74 -2.46
N HIS A 148 3.10 3.62 -2.27
CA HIS A 148 2.43 3.91 -1.01
C HIS A 148 2.94 3.01 0.12
N GLY A 149 2.99 1.69 -0.09
CA GLY A 149 3.47 0.73 0.92
C GLY A 149 4.91 1.00 1.37
N LYS A 150 5.81 1.30 0.42
CA LYS A 150 7.21 1.65 0.74
C LYS A 150 7.32 2.95 1.53
N ALA A 151 6.54 3.98 1.16
CA ALA A 151 6.49 5.25 1.89
C ALA A 151 5.95 5.07 3.32
N LEU A 152 4.91 4.23 3.46
CA LEU A 152 4.31 3.89 4.74
C LEU A 152 5.29 3.15 5.66
N VAL A 153 5.94 2.10 5.16
CA VAL A 153 6.97 1.34 5.91
C VAL A 153 8.08 2.25 6.38
N LYS A 154 8.58 3.12 5.50
CA LYS A 154 9.61 4.10 5.84
C LYS A 154 9.15 5.03 6.95
N ALA A 155 7.96 5.63 6.83
CA ALA A 155 7.42 6.56 7.82
C ALA A 155 7.23 5.89 9.19
N ILE A 156 6.77 4.64 9.24
CA ILE A 156 6.59 3.89 10.49
C ILE A 156 7.94 3.59 11.13
N ILE A 157 8.89 3.00 10.39
CA ILE A 157 10.15 2.52 10.96
C ILE A 157 11.05 3.67 11.39
N GLU A 158 11.12 4.77 10.63
CA GLU A 158 11.94 5.93 10.97
C GLU A 158 11.51 6.64 12.27
N GLN A 159 10.28 6.45 12.71
CA GLN A 159 9.79 7.03 13.98
C GLN A 159 9.64 5.98 15.10
N MET A 160 9.95 4.71 14.82
CA MET A 160 9.88 3.63 15.81
C MET A 160 11.10 3.72 16.75
N PRO A 161 10.93 4.09 18.03
CA PRO A 161 12.02 4.09 18.98
C PRO A 161 12.34 2.67 19.50
N ALA A 162 13.54 2.44 20.00
CA ALA A 162 13.95 1.15 20.55
C ALA A 162 13.06 0.70 21.72
N GLU A 163 12.50 1.64 22.46
CA GLU A 163 11.60 1.43 23.59
C GLU A 163 10.35 0.64 23.22
N TRP A 164 9.87 0.74 21.96
CA TRP A 164 8.72 -0.06 21.50
C TRP A 164 8.98 -1.57 21.60
N LEU A 165 10.23 -1.99 21.43
CA LEU A 165 10.62 -3.37 21.63
C LEU A 165 10.92 -3.72 23.10
N GLN A 166 11.25 -2.73 23.91
CA GLN A 166 11.65 -2.93 25.30
C GLN A 166 10.47 -2.82 26.27
N ASP A 167 9.46 -2.01 25.96
CA ASP A 167 8.26 -1.84 26.78
C ASP A 167 7.39 -3.11 26.75
N LYS A 168 7.30 -3.79 27.89
CA LYS A 168 6.55 -5.04 28.04
C LYS A 168 5.05 -4.85 27.86
N ASP A 169 4.50 -3.78 28.37
CA ASP A 169 3.05 -3.53 28.34
C ASP A 169 2.59 -3.12 26.96
N LEU A 170 3.40 -2.33 26.28
CA LEU A 170 3.17 -1.96 24.88
C LEU A 170 3.17 -3.21 23.98
N ARG A 171 4.16 -4.09 24.13
CA ARG A 171 4.22 -5.36 23.39
C ARG A 171 3.04 -6.27 23.71
N GLN A 172 2.64 -6.36 24.99
CA GLN A 172 1.49 -7.17 25.38
C GLN A 172 0.21 -6.70 24.68
N ARG A 173 -0.04 -5.37 24.67
CA ARG A 173 -1.18 -4.80 23.96
C ARG A 173 -1.11 -5.08 22.45
N ALA A 174 0.08 -4.94 21.84
CA ALA A 174 0.27 -5.23 20.43
C ALA A 174 0.00 -6.71 20.10
N PHE A 175 0.51 -7.65 20.89
CA PHE A 175 0.24 -9.08 20.65
C PHE A 175 -1.23 -9.45 20.91
N ASN A 176 -1.89 -8.84 21.90
CA ASN A 176 -3.33 -8.99 22.08
C ASN A 176 -4.08 -8.56 20.80
N GLN A 177 -3.77 -7.38 20.27
CA GLN A 177 -4.39 -6.86 19.05
C GLN A 177 -4.10 -7.75 17.83
N MET A 178 -2.89 -8.24 17.66
CA MET A 178 -2.54 -9.16 16.56
C MET A 178 -3.32 -10.48 16.65
N ALA A 179 -3.49 -11.03 17.88
CA ALA A 179 -4.31 -12.21 18.08
C ALA A 179 -5.81 -11.96 17.82
N VAL A 180 -6.31 -10.79 18.19
CA VAL A 180 -7.69 -10.35 17.88
C VAL A 180 -7.87 -10.29 16.34
N ILE A 181 -6.99 -9.61 15.61
CA ILE A 181 -7.03 -9.52 14.15
C ILE A 181 -7.09 -10.92 13.50
N ALA A 182 -6.21 -11.82 13.96
CA ALA A 182 -6.13 -13.17 13.42
C ALA A 182 -7.43 -13.97 13.69
N ARG A 183 -7.96 -13.93 14.91
CA ARG A 183 -9.20 -14.65 15.28
C ARG A 183 -10.43 -14.08 14.59
N GLU A 184 -10.56 -12.76 14.49
CA GLU A 184 -11.68 -12.08 13.82
C GLU A 184 -11.67 -12.28 12.31
N SER A 185 -10.51 -12.62 11.73
CA SER A 185 -10.46 -13.04 10.32
C SER A 185 -11.36 -14.24 10.05
N GLY A 186 -11.56 -15.13 11.04
CA GLY A 186 -12.30 -16.40 10.93
C GLY A 186 -11.58 -17.42 10.03
N ILE A 187 -10.34 -17.16 9.63
CA ILE A 187 -9.49 -18.06 8.84
C ILE A 187 -8.75 -18.97 9.81
N GLN A 188 -8.92 -20.29 9.66
CA GLN A 188 -8.27 -21.28 10.52
C GLN A 188 -7.03 -21.91 9.86
N ASN A 189 -7.00 -21.93 8.54
CA ASN A 189 -5.96 -22.56 7.75
C ASN A 189 -5.92 -21.98 6.32
N TYR A 190 -4.98 -22.45 5.51
CA TYR A 190 -4.84 -22.03 4.13
C TYR A 190 -6.05 -22.38 3.26
N GLN A 191 -6.72 -23.49 3.53
CA GLN A 191 -7.91 -23.89 2.76
C GLN A 191 -9.04 -22.86 2.93
N ASP A 192 -9.30 -22.39 4.15
CA ASP A 192 -10.28 -21.33 4.42
C ASP A 192 -9.93 -20.07 3.63
N TYR A 193 -8.66 -19.65 3.71
CA TYR A 193 -8.16 -18.48 2.96
C TYR A 193 -8.31 -18.67 1.44
N SER A 194 -7.93 -19.83 0.91
CA SER A 194 -7.93 -20.10 -0.53
C SER A 194 -9.33 -20.26 -1.12
N SER A 195 -10.33 -20.60 -0.31
CA SER A 195 -11.73 -20.78 -0.72
C SER A 195 -12.54 -19.49 -0.77
N LEU A 196 -12.00 -18.35 -0.27
CA LEU A 196 -12.72 -17.07 -0.25
C LEU A 196 -13.08 -16.62 -1.66
N ASP A 197 -14.36 -16.30 -1.88
CA ASP A 197 -14.79 -15.62 -3.09
C ASP A 197 -14.30 -14.16 -3.12
N TYR A 198 -14.55 -13.46 -4.23
CA TYR A 198 -14.11 -12.08 -4.42
C TYR A 198 -14.60 -11.13 -3.33
N THR A 199 -15.87 -11.22 -2.98
CA THR A 199 -16.51 -10.35 -1.97
C THR A 199 -16.02 -10.68 -0.56
N GLN A 200 -15.98 -11.96 -0.24
CA GLN A 200 -15.48 -12.45 1.05
C GLN A 200 -14.02 -12.03 1.28
N PHE A 201 -13.17 -12.17 0.26
CA PHE A 201 -11.77 -11.76 0.34
C PHE A 201 -11.64 -10.26 0.67
N HIS A 202 -12.38 -9.40 -0.05
CA HIS A 202 -12.31 -7.96 0.21
C HIS A 202 -12.88 -7.56 1.56
N SER A 203 -13.91 -8.25 2.04
CA SER A 203 -14.44 -8.06 3.40
C SER A 203 -13.41 -8.45 4.47
N LYS A 204 -12.74 -9.61 4.31
CA LYS A 204 -11.68 -10.03 5.25
C LYS A 204 -10.48 -9.09 5.21
N LEU A 205 -10.09 -8.61 4.02
CA LEU A 205 -9.02 -7.61 3.86
C LEU A 205 -9.39 -6.29 4.55
N ALA A 206 -10.64 -5.85 4.45
CA ALA A 206 -11.11 -4.66 5.12
C ALA A 206 -10.99 -4.77 6.66
N ASN A 207 -11.43 -5.90 7.23
CA ASN A 207 -11.32 -6.16 8.66
C ASN A 207 -9.84 -6.24 9.12
N PHE A 208 -9.00 -6.89 8.32
CA PHE A 208 -7.56 -6.95 8.58
C PHE A 208 -6.92 -5.55 8.62
N LEU A 209 -7.23 -4.69 7.64
CA LEU A 209 -6.73 -3.31 7.61
C LEU A 209 -7.27 -2.46 8.77
N ALA A 210 -8.54 -2.65 9.15
CA ALA A 210 -9.08 -2.00 10.34
C ALA A 210 -8.31 -2.41 11.59
N GLY A 211 -8.06 -3.70 11.78
CA GLY A 211 -7.25 -4.21 12.88
C GLY A 211 -5.81 -3.69 12.89
N LEU A 212 -5.18 -3.54 11.71
CA LEU A 212 -3.85 -2.93 11.60
C LEU A 212 -3.85 -1.45 12.00
N LYS A 213 -4.93 -0.71 11.75
CA LYS A 213 -5.06 0.69 12.21
C LYS A 213 -5.15 0.75 13.74
N GLU A 214 -5.94 -0.14 14.34
CA GLU A 214 -6.01 -0.26 15.82
C GLU A 214 -4.64 -0.65 16.41
N LEU A 215 -3.92 -1.57 15.76
CA LEU A 215 -2.53 -1.87 16.14
C LEU A 215 -1.64 -0.63 16.05
N GLY A 216 -1.78 0.18 15.01
CA GLY A 216 -1.05 1.43 14.85
C GLY A 216 -1.32 2.42 15.97
N LEU A 217 -2.59 2.55 16.42
CA LEU A 217 -2.97 3.43 17.53
C LEU A 217 -2.25 3.08 18.83
N ILE A 218 -1.95 1.80 19.09
CA ILE A 218 -1.17 1.36 20.26
C ILE A 218 0.21 2.03 20.30
N TYR A 219 0.76 2.32 19.11
CA TYR A 219 2.06 2.95 18.89
C TYR A 219 1.96 4.45 18.59
N GLY A 220 0.79 5.05 18.76
CA GLY A 220 0.58 6.48 18.48
C GLY A 220 0.49 6.82 16.98
N LEU A 221 0.29 5.84 16.13
CA LEU A 221 0.16 6.00 14.69
C LEU A 221 -1.33 6.08 14.31
N ASP A 222 -1.91 7.28 14.41
CA ASP A 222 -3.30 7.49 14.02
C ASP A 222 -3.41 7.76 12.51
N TRP A 223 -3.73 6.70 11.77
CA TRP A 223 -3.97 6.75 10.34
C TRP A 223 -5.14 7.67 9.98
N ASN A 224 -6.24 7.56 10.70
CA ASN A 224 -7.46 8.29 10.36
C ASN A 224 -7.29 9.80 10.60
N ALA A 225 -6.60 10.19 11.67
CA ALA A 225 -6.24 11.58 11.90
C ALA A 225 -5.26 12.10 10.83
N GLY A 226 -4.34 11.25 10.39
CA GLY A 226 -3.44 11.57 9.29
C GLY A 226 -4.19 11.86 7.97
N GLN A 227 -5.14 11.01 7.63
CA GLN A 227 -5.90 11.17 6.40
C GLN A 227 -6.84 12.39 6.38
N LYS A 228 -7.30 12.90 7.54
CA LYS A 228 -8.01 14.18 7.62
C LYS A 228 -7.15 15.36 7.18
N ARG A 229 -5.84 15.19 7.12
CA ARG A 229 -4.85 16.19 6.70
C ARG A 229 -4.21 15.80 5.36
N LEU A 230 -4.90 14.97 4.57
CA LEU A 230 -4.49 14.56 3.24
C LEU A 230 -4.29 15.78 2.33
N GLN A 231 -3.23 15.77 1.56
CA GLN A 231 -2.89 16.74 0.54
C GLN A 231 -2.66 16.01 -0.78
N VAL A 232 -3.41 16.37 -1.79
CA VAL A 232 -3.23 15.90 -3.16
C VAL A 232 -2.87 17.08 -4.05
N THR A 233 -1.76 16.96 -4.75
CA THR A 233 -1.27 17.97 -5.68
C THR A 233 -1.11 17.35 -7.07
N VAL A 234 -1.76 17.91 -8.09
CA VAL A 234 -1.52 17.49 -9.47
C VAL A 234 -0.17 18.02 -9.92
N ILE A 235 0.73 17.13 -10.32
CA ILE A 235 2.09 17.45 -10.77
C ILE A 235 2.09 17.67 -12.28
N ALA A 236 1.34 16.83 -13.01
CA ALA A 236 1.21 16.90 -14.45
C ALA A 236 -0.18 16.43 -14.88
N GLN A 237 -0.70 17.01 -15.96
CA GLN A 237 -1.93 16.57 -16.61
C GLN A 237 -1.78 16.79 -18.11
N SER A 238 -2.11 15.76 -18.91
CA SER A 238 -2.05 15.85 -20.37
C SER A 238 -3.04 14.85 -20.98
N GLY A 239 -3.99 15.36 -21.72
CA GLY A 239 -5.04 14.55 -22.36
C GLY A 239 -5.86 13.77 -21.32
N ASN A 240 -5.74 12.44 -21.33
CA ASN A 240 -6.42 11.52 -20.43
C ASN A 240 -5.49 10.95 -19.34
N THR A 241 -4.33 11.53 -19.11
CA THR A 241 -3.38 11.11 -18.06
C THR A 241 -3.10 12.24 -17.10
N ALA A 242 -2.92 11.90 -15.83
CA ALA A 242 -2.47 12.83 -14.81
C ALA A 242 -1.52 12.13 -13.84
N GLN A 243 -0.62 12.91 -13.25
CA GLN A 243 0.21 12.47 -12.15
C GLN A 243 -0.09 13.33 -10.93
N VAL A 244 -0.36 12.70 -9.81
CA VAL A 244 -0.60 13.38 -8.54
C VAL A 244 0.46 13.00 -7.53
N ARG A 245 0.75 13.93 -6.63
CA ARG A 245 1.52 13.68 -5.41
C ARG A 245 0.54 13.63 -4.26
N ILE A 246 0.58 12.54 -3.51
CA ILE A 246 -0.25 12.30 -2.34
C ILE A 246 0.64 12.37 -1.12
N ARG A 247 0.23 13.15 -0.10
CA ARG A 247 0.93 13.18 1.19
C ARG A 247 -0.05 13.34 2.34
N TYR A 248 0.25 12.68 3.45
CA TYR A 248 -0.48 12.79 4.70
C TYR A 248 0.43 12.49 5.89
N PRO A 249 0.21 13.09 7.06
CA PRO A 249 1.00 12.78 8.25
C PRO A 249 0.59 11.44 8.85
N LEU A 250 1.59 10.70 9.36
CA LEU A 250 1.38 9.51 10.17
C LEU A 250 2.31 9.61 11.39
N GLY A 251 1.74 9.85 12.56
CA GLY A 251 2.53 10.22 13.74
C GLY A 251 3.32 11.50 13.48
N GLN A 252 4.64 11.43 13.61
CA GLN A 252 5.57 12.57 13.40
C GLN A 252 6.15 12.64 11.98
N LYS A 253 5.84 11.67 11.12
CA LYS A 253 6.38 11.57 9.76
C LYS A 253 5.31 11.81 8.72
N TRP A 254 5.75 12.20 7.52
CA TRP A 254 4.90 12.30 6.35
C TRP A 254 5.04 11.04 5.49
N VAL A 255 3.91 10.48 5.11
CA VAL A 255 3.81 9.50 4.02
C VAL A 255 3.61 10.27 2.75
N GLU A 256 4.51 10.12 1.78
CA GLU A 256 4.45 10.82 0.49
C GLU A 256 4.79 9.86 -0.65
N PHE A 257 3.95 9.83 -1.68
CA PHE A 257 4.14 8.98 -2.85
C PHE A 257 3.44 9.56 -4.09
N PRO A 258 3.90 9.24 -5.30
CA PRO A 258 3.23 9.57 -6.54
C PRO A 258 2.15 8.54 -6.86
N MET A 259 1.11 8.98 -7.59
CA MET A 259 0.12 8.12 -8.23
C MET A 259 -0.14 8.62 -9.64
N ASP A 260 -0.03 7.72 -10.61
CA ASP A 260 -0.40 8.01 -11.99
C ASP A 260 -1.88 7.65 -12.19
N LEU A 261 -2.61 8.54 -12.83
CA LEU A 261 -4.04 8.42 -13.08
C LEU A 261 -4.33 8.37 -14.57
N ILE A 262 -5.37 7.62 -14.93
CA ILE A 262 -5.92 7.56 -16.29
C ILE A 262 -7.41 7.89 -16.26
N GLU A 263 -7.83 8.78 -17.16
CA GLU A 263 -9.23 9.14 -17.31
C GLU A 263 -9.98 8.09 -18.14
N HIS A 264 -11.14 7.70 -17.65
CA HIS A 264 -12.08 6.85 -18.36
C HIS A 264 -13.51 7.33 -18.08
N ASN A 265 -14.23 7.74 -19.11
CA ASN A 265 -15.63 8.24 -19.02
C ASN A 265 -15.82 9.37 -18.00
N GLY A 266 -14.88 10.32 -17.93
CA GLY A 266 -14.96 11.49 -17.05
C GLY A 266 -14.51 11.24 -15.60
N HIS A 267 -14.03 10.03 -15.27
CA HIS A 267 -13.48 9.68 -13.97
C HIS A 267 -12.01 9.28 -14.09
N TRP A 268 -11.24 9.51 -13.03
CA TRP A 268 -9.83 9.19 -12.97
C TRP A 268 -9.58 7.97 -12.08
N TYR A 269 -8.85 7.01 -12.62
CA TYR A 269 -8.53 5.73 -11.96
C TYR A 269 -7.02 5.57 -11.83
N ASP A 270 -6.56 4.68 -10.93
CA ASP A 270 -5.13 4.33 -10.82
C ASP A 270 -4.66 3.65 -12.12
N ALA A 271 -3.81 4.35 -12.87
CA ALA A 271 -3.29 3.85 -14.15
C ALA A 271 -2.49 2.56 -13.98
N SER A 272 -1.74 2.43 -12.90
CA SER A 272 -0.91 1.26 -12.63
C SER A 272 -1.74 0.04 -12.21
N ALA A 273 -2.81 0.23 -11.44
CA ALA A 273 -3.75 -0.85 -11.09
C ALA A 273 -4.50 -1.34 -12.33
N THR A 274 -4.94 -0.41 -13.19
CA THR A 274 -5.57 -0.69 -14.47
C THR A 274 -4.66 -1.52 -15.38
N ALA A 275 -3.39 -1.13 -15.54
CA ALA A 275 -2.40 -1.84 -16.37
C ALA A 275 -2.07 -3.23 -15.80
N LEU A 276 -1.88 -3.36 -14.49
CA LEU A 276 -1.62 -4.63 -13.82
C LEU A 276 -2.75 -5.64 -14.08
N LEU A 277 -4.00 -5.19 -13.96
CA LEU A 277 -5.14 -6.06 -14.21
C LEU A 277 -5.23 -6.49 -15.68
N GLN A 278 -5.02 -5.57 -16.63
CA GLN A 278 -5.02 -5.90 -18.06
C GLN A 278 -3.96 -6.97 -18.38
N THR A 279 -2.75 -6.82 -17.87
CA THR A 279 -1.66 -7.81 -18.02
C THR A 279 -2.05 -9.15 -17.41
N SER A 280 -2.63 -9.14 -16.21
CA SER A 280 -3.07 -10.35 -15.50
C SER A 280 -4.21 -11.09 -16.22
N LEU A 281 -5.07 -10.37 -16.93
CA LEU A 281 -6.15 -10.93 -17.73
C LEU A 281 -5.66 -11.42 -19.12
N ALA A 282 -4.67 -10.76 -19.72
CA ALA A 282 -4.11 -11.13 -21.02
C ALA A 282 -3.22 -12.39 -20.95
N ALA A 283 -2.60 -12.67 -19.82
CA ALA A 283 -1.76 -13.85 -19.57
C ALA A 283 -2.57 -15.16 -19.35
N ARG A 284 -3.77 -15.22 -19.97
CA ARG A 284 -4.69 -16.39 -19.87
C ARG A 284 -4.36 -17.48 -20.86
#